data_6d2783710f6086a0419f83c78aaf4b8e
#
_entry.id   6d2783710f6086a0419f83c78aaf4b8e
#
_cell.length_a   1.000
_cell.length_b   1.000
_cell.length_c   1.000
_cell.angle_alpha   90.00
_cell.angle_beta   90.00
_cell.angle_gamma   90.00
#
_symmetry.space_group_name_H-M   'P 1'
#
loop_
_entity.id
_entity.type
_entity.pdbx_description
1 polymer ?
#
loop_
_entity_poly.entity_id
_entity_poly.type
_entity_poly.pdbx_seq_one_letter_code
_entity_poly.pdbx_strand_id
1 'polypeptide(L)'
;NVRDLHPAVDRWMLVEGYGRTLGRPGLDLMRRELCTVAQTAVLRTERQLHSHLRGALHSGASFDQIEAVLGVVNQLLGHEEWKEVKELWAVVRAGWTQEG
;
A
#
# COMPACT_ATOMS: atom_id res chain seq x y z
N ASN A 1 -2.39 3.37 16.05
CA ASN A 1 -1.25 3.77 15.27
C ASN A 1 -0.58 2.54 14.67
N VAL A 2 -0.17 2.63 13.43
CA VAL A 2 0.47 1.52 12.71
C VAL A 2 1.71 1.01 13.45
N ARG A 3 2.48 1.91 14.05
CA ARG A 3 3.69 1.54 14.79
C ARG A 3 3.38 0.62 15.96
N ASP A 4 2.24 0.81 16.58
CA ASP A 4 1.87 0.03 17.76
C ASP A 4 1.35 -1.35 17.38
N LEU A 5 1.04 -1.57 16.10
CA LEU A 5 0.48 -2.83 15.64
C LEU A 5 1.53 -3.90 15.38
N HIS A 6 2.66 -3.51 14.77
CA HIS A 6 3.66 -4.50 14.41
C HIS A 6 5.02 -3.86 14.11
N PRO A 7 6.10 -4.30 14.78
CA PRO A 7 7.43 -3.72 14.57
C PRO A 7 7.95 -3.85 13.14
N ALA A 8 7.59 -4.89 12.41
CA ALA A 8 8.05 -5.08 11.05
C ALA A 8 7.49 -4.01 10.12
N VAL A 9 6.21 -3.62 10.31
CA VAL A 9 5.59 -2.57 9.52
C VAL A 9 6.23 -1.22 9.84
N ASP A 10 6.45 -0.95 11.13
CA ASP A 10 7.10 0.29 11.55
C ASP A 10 8.49 0.41 10.92
N ARG A 11 9.27 -0.65 11.01
CA ARG A 11 10.62 -0.66 10.45
C ARG A 11 10.60 -0.46 8.94
N TRP A 12 9.71 -1.12 8.25
CA TRP A 12 9.58 -0.98 6.80
C TRP A 12 9.25 0.45 6.41
N MET A 13 8.30 1.06 7.10
CA MET A 13 7.88 2.42 6.81
C MET A 13 8.99 3.43 7.07
N LEU A 14 9.78 3.24 8.13
CA LEU A 14 10.88 4.12 8.43
C LEU A 14 12.01 3.99 7.40
N VAL A 15 12.35 2.77 7.02
CA VAL A 15 13.48 2.52 6.12
C VAL A 15 13.11 2.85 4.68
N GLU A 16 12.00 2.31 4.19
CA GLU A 16 11.63 2.44 2.78
C GLU A 16 10.84 3.71 2.50
N GLY A 17 9.92 4.08 3.38
CA GLY A 17 9.07 5.23 3.15
C GLY A 17 9.68 6.53 3.61
N TYR A 18 10.08 6.58 4.87
CA TYR A 18 10.52 7.82 5.48
C TYR A 18 11.96 8.18 5.12
N GLY A 19 12.87 7.24 5.34
CA GLY A 19 14.29 7.52 5.14
C GLY A 19 14.65 7.90 3.72
N ARG A 20 13.94 7.36 2.74
CA ARG A 20 14.23 7.63 1.35
C ARG A 20 13.44 8.80 0.78
N THR A 21 12.23 9.02 1.27
CA THR A 21 11.35 10.07 0.76
C THR A 21 11.97 11.46 0.92
N LEU A 22 12.69 11.68 2.00
CA LEU A 22 13.28 12.99 2.28
C LEU A 22 14.38 13.38 1.31
N GLY A 23 15.01 12.39 0.67
CA GLY A 23 16.16 12.67 -0.18
C GLY A 23 15.90 12.68 -1.68
N ARG A 24 14.75 12.19 -2.12
CA ARG A 24 14.50 11.99 -3.56
C ARG A 24 13.04 12.24 -3.95
N PRO A 25 12.64 13.50 -4.08
CA PRO A 25 11.21 13.82 -4.25
C PRO A 25 10.52 13.10 -5.42
N GLY A 26 11.12 13.05 -6.58
CA GLY A 26 10.49 12.45 -7.75
C GLY A 26 10.29 10.94 -7.65
N LEU A 27 11.36 10.24 -7.30
CA LEU A 27 11.34 8.79 -7.17
C LEU A 27 10.49 8.36 -5.97
N ASP A 28 10.51 9.17 -4.93
CA ASP A 28 9.91 8.81 -3.65
C ASP A 28 8.40 8.99 -3.61
N LEU A 29 7.80 9.60 -4.63
CA LEU A 29 6.34 9.70 -4.70
C LEU A 29 5.71 8.30 -4.73
N MET A 30 6.25 7.39 -5.54
CA MET A 30 5.76 6.03 -5.61
C MET A 30 5.90 5.33 -4.26
N ARG A 31 7.04 5.49 -3.59
CA ARG A 31 7.26 4.87 -2.29
C ARG A 31 6.33 5.44 -1.23
N ARG A 32 6.08 6.74 -1.28
CA ARG A 32 5.14 7.39 -0.38
C ARG A 32 3.74 6.81 -0.57
N GLU A 33 3.32 6.63 -1.83
CA GLU A 33 2.01 6.05 -2.10
C GLU A 33 1.93 4.61 -1.62
N LEU A 34 3.00 3.82 -1.78
CA LEU A 34 3.02 2.45 -1.28
C LEU A 34 2.92 2.41 0.25
N CYS A 35 3.58 3.34 0.94
CA CYS A 35 3.45 3.44 2.39
C CYS A 35 2.01 3.76 2.80
N THR A 36 1.37 4.67 2.07
CA THR A 36 0.00 5.05 2.36
C THR A 36 -0.97 3.90 2.05
N VAL A 37 -0.68 3.11 1.02
CA VAL A 37 -1.43 1.88 0.74
C VAL A 37 -1.39 0.96 1.98
N ALA A 38 -0.20 0.74 2.53
CA ALA A 38 -0.06 -0.12 3.71
C ALA A 38 -0.86 0.43 4.89
N GLN A 39 -0.74 1.73 5.15
CA GLN A 39 -1.45 2.36 6.27
C GLN A 39 -2.97 2.26 6.13
N THR A 40 -3.47 2.59 4.94
CA THR A 40 -4.92 2.58 4.72
C THR A 40 -5.49 1.18 4.72
N ALA A 41 -4.70 0.19 4.27
CA ALA A 41 -5.12 -1.20 4.33
C ALA A 41 -5.21 -1.69 5.77
N VAL A 42 -4.21 -1.38 6.60
CA VAL A 42 -4.21 -1.79 8.01
C VAL A 42 -5.34 -1.11 8.78
N LEU A 43 -5.56 0.18 8.52
CA LEU A 43 -6.61 0.95 9.18
C LEU A 43 -7.99 0.69 8.59
N ARG A 44 -8.06 -0.04 7.49
CA ARG A 44 -9.30 -0.42 6.83
C ARG A 44 -10.14 0.79 6.39
N THR A 45 -9.46 1.81 5.91
CA THR A 45 -10.11 2.99 5.34
C THR A 45 -10.29 2.75 3.85
N GLU A 46 -11.36 2.05 3.50
CA GLU A 46 -11.58 1.48 2.18
C GLU A 46 -11.49 2.51 1.04
N ARG A 47 -12.16 3.63 1.19
CA ARG A 47 -12.15 4.68 0.15
C ARG A 47 -10.74 5.23 -0.06
N GLN A 48 -10.02 5.46 1.02
CA GLN A 48 -8.66 5.97 0.95
C GLN A 48 -7.72 4.91 0.37
N LEU A 49 -7.89 3.67 0.75
CA LEU A 49 -7.10 2.58 0.19
C LEU A 49 -7.31 2.50 -1.33
N HIS A 50 -8.55 2.56 -1.79
CA HIS A 50 -8.84 2.55 -3.23
C HIS A 50 -8.09 3.68 -3.94
N SER A 51 -8.17 4.89 -3.39
CA SER A 51 -7.54 6.07 -3.96
C SER A 51 -6.02 5.91 -4.04
N HIS A 52 -5.40 5.41 -2.97
CA HIS A 52 -3.95 5.30 -2.92
C HIS A 52 -3.41 4.10 -3.71
N LEU A 53 -4.20 3.04 -3.88
CA LEU A 53 -3.82 1.97 -4.81
C LEU A 53 -3.72 2.54 -6.24
N ARG A 54 -4.68 3.34 -6.63
CA ARG A 54 -4.63 4.00 -7.93
C ARG A 54 -3.48 5.01 -8.00
N GLY A 55 -3.28 5.76 -6.93
CA GLY A 55 -2.18 6.71 -6.85
C GLY A 55 -0.81 6.03 -6.99
N ALA A 56 -0.65 4.87 -6.38
CA ALA A 56 0.59 4.09 -6.52
C ALA A 56 0.82 3.69 -7.96
N LEU A 57 -0.23 3.18 -8.63
CA LEU A 57 -0.11 2.81 -10.03
C LEU A 57 0.21 4.01 -10.93
N HIS A 58 -0.44 5.15 -10.69
CA HIS A 58 -0.15 6.37 -11.44
C HIS A 58 1.27 6.88 -11.20
N SER A 59 1.84 6.58 -10.05
CA SER A 59 3.21 6.98 -9.71
C SER A 59 4.26 6.00 -10.24
N GLY A 60 3.84 4.94 -10.93
CA GLY A 60 4.75 4.00 -11.55
C GLY A 60 4.97 2.70 -10.79
N ALA A 61 4.23 2.45 -9.71
CA ALA A 61 4.34 1.17 -9.01
C ALA A 61 3.81 0.04 -9.90
N SER A 62 4.49 -1.08 -9.87
CA SER A 62 4.05 -2.27 -10.58
C SER A 62 3.03 -3.04 -9.74
N PHE A 63 2.28 -3.92 -10.39
CA PHE A 63 1.41 -4.83 -9.65
C PHE A 63 2.20 -5.63 -8.62
N ASP A 64 3.39 -6.09 -8.99
CA ASP A 64 4.21 -6.88 -8.08
C ASP A 64 4.62 -6.09 -6.84
N GLN A 65 4.94 -4.81 -7.01
CA GLN A 65 5.29 -3.97 -5.87
C GLN A 65 4.10 -3.78 -4.93
N ILE A 66 2.93 -3.53 -5.49
CA ILE A 66 1.73 -3.38 -4.67
C ILE A 66 1.41 -4.69 -3.95
N GLU A 67 1.50 -5.81 -4.65
CA GLU A 67 1.20 -7.11 -4.06
C GLU A 67 2.20 -7.48 -2.98
N ALA A 68 3.45 -7.06 -3.12
CA ALA A 68 4.45 -7.27 -2.07
C ALA A 68 4.07 -6.50 -0.80
N VAL A 69 3.63 -5.24 -0.96
CA VAL A 69 3.18 -4.43 0.18
C VAL A 69 1.96 -5.06 0.83
N LEU A 70 0.98 -5.46 0.03
CA LEU A 70 -0.23 -6.08 0.57
C LEU A 70 0.07 -7.43 1.23
N GLY A 71 1.10 -8.14 0.78
CA GLY A 71 1.55 -9.37 1.42
C GLY A 71 2.04 -9.14 2.84
N VAL A 72 2.73 -8.02 3.09
CA VAL A 72 3.11 -7.65 4.45
C VAL A 72 1.88 -7.33 5.28
N VAL A 73 0.94 -6.57 4.72
CA VAL A 73 -0.30 -6.21 5.40
C VAL A 73 -1.10 -7.46 5.78
N ASN A 74 -1.12 -8.47 4.91
CA ASN A 74 -1.82 -9.71 5.18
C ASN A 74 -1.39 -10.36 6.49
N GLN A 75 -0.14 -10.21 6.88
CA GLN A 75 0.37 -10.78 8.12
C GLN A 75 -0.21 -10.11 9.35
N LEU A 76 -0.80 -8.95 9.20
CA LEU A 76 -1.33 -8.14 10.31
C LEU A 76 -2.84 -8.24 10.44
N LEU A 77 -3.52 -8.69 9.40
CA LEU A 77 -4.99 -8.68 9.36
C LEU A 77 -5.55 -10.07 9.62
N GLY A 78 -6.76 -10.11 10.16
CA GLY A 78 -7.51 -11.34 10.24
C GLY A 78 -7.99 -11.77 8.86
N HIS A 79 -8.54 -12.96 8.79
CA HIS A 79 -8.96 -13.57 7.53
C HIS A 79 -9.99 -12.71 6.78
N GLU A 80 -11.00 -12.22 7.50
CA GLU A 80 -12.06 -11.44 6.87
C GLU A 80 -11.55 -10.08 6.41
N GLU A 81 -10.73 -9.43 7.22
CA GLU A 81 -10.17 -8.13 6.88
C GLU A 81 -9.26 -8.22 5.66
N TRP A 82 -8.45 -9.28 5.61
CA TRP A 82 -7.59 -9.49 4.45
C TRP A 82 -8.41 -9.76 3.20
N LYS A 83 -9.49 -10.50 3.33
CA LYS A 83 -10.38 -10.78 2.20
C LYS A 83 -10.92 -9.49 1.58
N GLU A 84 -11.32 -8.54 2.43
CA GLU A 84 -11.82 -7.24 1.96
C GLU A 84 -10.73 -6.46 1.20
N VAL A 85 -9.52 -6.43 1.72
CA VAL A 85 -8.40 -5.76 1.08
C VAL A 85 -8.09 -6.40 -0.28
N LYS A 86 -8.06 -7.72 -0.29
CA LYS A 86 -7.75 -8.48 -1.50
C LYS A 86 -8.81 -8.24 -2.59
N GLU A 87 -10.06 -8.21 -2.20
CA GLU A 87 -11.15 -7.96 -3.14
C GLU A 87 -11.07 -6.55 -3.72
N LEU A 88 -10.76 -5.57 -2.88
CA LEU A 88 -10.60 -4.19 -3.34
C LEU A 88 -9.45 -4.08 -4.34
N TRP A 89 -8.32 -4.71 -4.04
CA TRP A 89 -7.19 -4.71 -4.96
C TRP A 89 -7.56 -5.36 -6.29
N ALA A 90 -8.30 -6.46 -6.26
CA ALA A 90 -8.73 -7.12 -7.49
C ALA A 90 -9.56 -6.18 -8.37
N VAL A 91 -10.45 -5.40 -7.76
CA VAL A 91 -11.26 -4.42 -8.48
C VAL A 91 -10.38 -3.33 -9.11
N VAL A 92 -9.46 -2.78 -8.34
CA VAL A 92 -8.57 -1.73 -8.83
C VAL A 92 -7.70 -2.25 -9.96
N ARG A 93 -7.11 -3.43 -9.79
CA ARG A 93 -6.24 -4.02 -10.79
C ARG A 93 -7.00 -4.28 -12.11
N ALA A 94 -8.20 -4.83 -12.02
CA ALA A 94 -9.02 -5.09 -13.21
C ALA A 94 -9.35 -3.80 -13.95
N GLY A 95 -9.74 -2.77 -13.21
CA GLY A 95 -10.05 -1.47 -13.80
C GLY A 95 -8.85 -0.83 -14.46
N TRP A 96 -7.68 -0.94 -13.83
CA TRP A 96 -6.44 -0.41 -14.36
C TRP A 96 -6.07 -1.09 -15.68
N THR A 97 -6.20 -2.41 -15.73
CA THR A 97 -5.89 -3.17 -16.94
C THR A 97 -6.80 -2.78 -18.10
N GLN A 98 -8.08 -2.54 -17.81
CA GLN A 98 -9.05 -2.12 -18.84
C GLN A 98 -8.78 -0.70 -19.34
N GLU A 99 -8.33 0.18 -18.48
CA GLU A 99 -8.02 1.56 -18.85
C GLU A 99 -6.73 1.66 -19.67
N GLY A 100 -5.82 0.76 -19.40
CA GLY A 100 -4.48 0.83 -19.93
C GLY A 100 -4.21 -0.09 -21.05
#